data_92d9a2993781da4fa2fd46f0e2785ae0
#
_entry.id   92d9a2993781da4fa2fd46f0e2785ae0
#
_cell.length_a   1.000
_cell.length_b   1.000
_cell.length_c   1.000
_cell.angle_alpha   90.00
_cell.angle_beta   90.00
_cell.angle_gamma   90.00
#
_symmetry.space_group_name_H-M   'P 1'
#
loop_
_entity.id
_entity.type
_entity.pdbx_description
1 polymer ?
#
loop_
_entity_poly.entity_id
_entity_poly.type
_entity_poly.pdbx_seq_one_letter_code
_entity_poly.pdbx_strand_id
1 'polypeptide(L)'
;ALFIIIYSYQLLFVPVSLLGRAVERAKRKKGSQSKPPALLRYAVLICARNEEAVIGELIDSIKSQTYPIELVTTFVLADNCTDATAEAARGHGAIVYERQDTKHVGKGYALGYLLARIGEDYGDIFDGYLVFDADNILMPDYIERMNEMFAGGKYEIITSYRNSKNYADNWISAGYGLNFLRDACCHNHARSLLGTSCFVSGTGFLFSRRIKNKIGGWTYHMLSEDIEFTADQITSGVQIGFCRAAEFFDE
;
A
#
# COMPACT_ATOMS: atom_id res chain seq x y z
N ALA A 1 -0.31 16.33 -31.20
CA ALA A 1 -1.32 15.43 -31.75
C ALA A 1 -1.09 13.97 -31.30
N LEU A 2 0.09 13.37 -31.54
CA LEU A 2 0.39 11.96 -31.20
C LEU A 2 0.17 11.63 -29.71
N PHE A 3 0.62 12.50 -28.81
CA PHE A 3 0.47 12.35 -27.35
C PHE A 3 -1.01 12.30 -26.94
N ILE A 4 -1.86 13.16 -27.52
CA ILE A 4 -3.31 13.17 -27.24
C ILE A 4 -3.93 11.85 -27.66
N ILE A 5 -3.57 11.33 -28.83
CA ILE A 5 -4.08 10.05 -29.33
C ILE A 5 -3.65 8.89 -28.41
N ILE A 6 -2.36 8.84 -28.04
CA ILE A 6 -1.82 7.77 -27.20
C ILE A 6 -2.47 7.76 -25.79
N TYR A 7 -2.78 8.93 -25.22
CA TYR A 7 -3.37 9.02 -23.88
C TYR A 7 -4.89 9.12 -23.85
N SER A 8 -5.56 9.31 -25.02
CA SER A 8 -7.03 9.43 -25.09
C SER A 8 -7.78 8.19 -24.57
N TYR A 9 -7.16 7.00 -24.63
CA TYR A 9 -7.77 5.78 -24.07
C TYR A 9 -8.06 5.90 -22.56
N GLN A 10 -7.31 6.74 -21.83
CA GLN A 10 -7.55 6.96 -20.39
C GLN A 10 -8.92 7.63 -20.13
N LEU A 11 -9.46 8.37 -21.10
CA LEU A 11 -10.79 8.95 -21.00
C LEU A 11 -11.88 7.87 -20.91
N LEU A 12 -11.63 6.66 -21.47
CA LEU A 12 -12.54 5.53 -21.38
C LEU A 12 -12.61 4.94 -19.96
N PHE A 13 -11.60 5.16 -19.12
CA PHE A 13 -11.61 4.67 -17.75
C PHE A 13 -12.66 5.35 -16.88
N VAL A 14 -13.01 6.59 -17.17
CA VAL A 14 -14.06 7.32 -16.42
C VAL A 14 -15.43 6.63 -16.54
N PRO A 15 -16.00 6.42 -17.75
CA PRO A 15 -17.28 5.74 -17.87
C PRO A 15 -17.23 4.29 -17.40
N VAL A 16 -16.13 3.56 -17.63
CA VAL A 16 -15.95 2.19 -17.11
C VAL A 16 -16.03 2.18 -15.58
N SER A 17 -15.34 3.08 -14.91
CA SER A 17 -15.35 3.18 -13.45
C SER A 17 -16.75 3.56 -12.92
N LEU A 18 -17.46 4.50 -13.56
CA LEU A 18 -18.80 4.91 -13.16
C LEU A 18 -19.82 3.77 -13.30
N LEU A 19 -19.80 3.05 -14.42
CA LEU A 19 -20.65 1.88 -14.65
C LEU A 19 -20.32 0.76 -13.65
N GLY A 20 -19.03 0.51 -13.39
CA GLY A 20 -18.60 -0.48 -12.40
C GLY A 20 -19.14 -0.19 -11.02
N ARG A 21 -19.09 1.06 -10.56
CA ARG A 21 -19.66 1.47 -9.27
C ARG A 21 -21.16 1.16 -9.17
N ALA A 22 -21.91 1.38 -10.25
CA ALA A 22 -23.34 1.07 -10.29
C ALA A 22 -23.58 -0.44 -10.15
N VAL A 23 -22.80 -1.26 -10.85
CA VAL A 23 -22.87 -2.72 -10.78
C VAL A 23 -22.47 -3.25 -9.40
N GLU A 24 -21.38 -2.76 -8.81
CA GLU A 24 -20.93 -3.14 -7.48
C GLU A 24 -21.97 -2.80 -6.39
N ARG A 25 -22.57 -1.60 -6.47
CA ARG A 25 -23.67 -1.22 -5.56
C ARG A 25 -24.88 -2.15 -5.69
N ALA A 26 -25.22 -2.57 -6.90
CA ALA A 26 -26.31 -3.50 -7.14
C ALA A 26 -26.01 -4.91 -6.59
N LYS A 27 -24.78 -5.40 -6.75
CA LYS A 27 -24.31 -6.68 -6.19
C LYS A 27 -24.30 -6.67 -4.67
N ARG A 28 -23.83 -5.58 -4.04
CA ARG A 28 -23.79 -5.42 -2.58
C ARG A 28 -25.19 -5.48 -1.94
N LYS A 29 -26.21 -4.96 -2.64
CA LYS A 29 -27.61 -5.05 -2.19
C LYS A 29 -28.17 -6.47 -2.24
N LYS A 30 -27.61 -7.37 -3.06
CA LYS A 30 -28.09 -8.76 -3.19
C LYS A 30 -27.51 -9.74 -2.17
N GLY A 31 -26.63 -9.28 -1.27
CA GLY A 31 -26.09 -10.07 -0.16
C GLY A 31 -25.37 -11.34 -0.64
N SER A 32 -24.10 -11.29 -0.96
CA SER A 32 -23.32 -12.50 -1.19
C SER A 32 -22.89 -13.06 0.19
N GLN A 33 -23.45 -14.20 0.58
CA GLN A 33 -22.93 -14.98 1.69
C GLN A 33 -21.67 -15.71 1.22
N SER A 34 -20.53 -15.03 1.19
CA SER A 34 -19.25 -15.71 1.04
C SER A 34 -18.80 -16.25 2.40
N LYS A 35 -18.15 -17.43 2.38
CA LYS A 35 -17.47 -17.96 3.56
C LYS A 35 -16.47 -16.91 4.06
N PRO A 36 -16.36 -16.69 5.40
CA PRO A 36 -15.36 -15.77 5.92
C PRO A 36 -13.96 -16.16 5.41
N PRO A 37 -13.14 -15.18 4.99
CA PRO A 37 -11.80 -15.46 4.49
C PRO A 37 -10.92 -16.04 5.60
N ALA A 38 -9.89 -16.79 5.22
CA ALA A 38 -8.85 -17.18 6.16
C ALA A 38 -8.15 -15.94 6.73
N LEU A 39 -7.86 -15.97 8.02
CA LEU A 39 -7.09 -14.92 8.68
C LEU A 39 -5.60 -15.20 8.46
N LEU A 40 -4.90 -14.23 7.88
CA LEU A 40 -3.50 -14.32 7.49
C LEU A 40 -2.62 -13.42 8.36
N ARG A 41 -1.32 -13.72 8.45
CA ARG A 41 -0.36 -12.92 9.22
C ARG A 41 0.29 -11.86 8.35
N TYR A 42 0.30 -10.62 8.83
CA TYR A 42 0.84 -9.48 8.10
C TYR A 42 1.99 -8.82 8.84
N ALA A 43 3.05 -8.49 8.09
CA ALA A 43 4.05 -7.52 8.48
C ALA A 43 3.68 -6.17 7.86
N VAL A 44 3.57 -5.12 8.68
CA VAL A 44 3.45 -3.74 8.21
C VAL A 44 4.83 -3.13 8.19
N LEU A 45 5.24 -2.61 7.04
CA LEU A 45 6.56 -2.05 6.77
C LEU A 45 6.44 -0.54 6.64
N ILE A 46 7.14 0.20 7.50
CA ILE A 46 7.16 1.66 7.51
C ILE A 46 8.61 2.11 7.47
N CYS A 47 9.00 2.83 6.40
CA CYS A 47 10.30 3.48 6.31
C CYS A 47 10.12 4.96 6.63
N ALA A 48 10.73 5.42 7.72
CA ALA A 48 10.57 6.76 8.24
C ALA A 48 11.92 7.50 8.28
N ARG A 49 11.91 8.80 7.93
CA ARG A 49 13.07 9.67 8.04
C ARG A 49 12.66 11.04 8.56
N ASN A 50 12.93 11.30 9.84
CA ASN A 50 12.54 12.54 10.54
C ASN A 50 11.01 12.77 10.52
N GLU A 51 10.28 11.76 11.01
CA GLU A 51 8.81 11.70 11.03
C GLU A 51 8.25 11.61 12.47
N GLU A 52 8.98 12.15 13.47
CA GLU A 52 8.60 12.06 14.89
C GLU A 52 7.20 12.61 15.17
N ALA A 53 6.76 13.60 14.38
CA ALA A 53 5.48 14.29 14.57
C ALA A 53 4.27 13.45 14.10
N VAL A 54 4.44 12.55 13.14
CA VAL A 54 3.31 11.88 12.45
C VAL A 54 3.31 10.36 12.59
N ILE A 55 4.48 9.74 12.82
CA ILE A 55 4.63 8.27 12.86
C ILE A 55 3.70 7.59 13.88
N GLY A 56 3.43 8.26 15.01
CA GLY A 56 2.55 7.75 16.06
C GLY A 56 1.10 7.57 15.59
N GLU A 57 0.58 8.51 14.80
CA GLU A 57 -0.80 8.47 14.29
C GLU A 57 -1.03 7.26 13.38
N LEU A 58 -0.07 6.97 12.50
CA LEU A 58 -0.12 5.77 11.65
C LEU A 58 -0.13 4.50 12.50
N ILE A 59 0.80 4.36 13.45
CA ILE A 59 0.91 3.16 14.29
C ILE A 59 -0.38 2.96 15.11
N ASP A 60 -0.95 4.02 15.65
CA ASP A 60 -2.22 3.96 16.40
C ASP A 60 -3.40 3.58 15.49
N SER A 61 -3.43 4.08 14.25
CA SER A 61 -4.45 3.67 13.27
C SER A 61 -4.35 2.19 12.89
N ILE A 62 -3.14 1.62 12.87
CA ILE A 62 -2.91 0.18 12.66
C ILE A 62 -3.39 -0.62 13.89
N LYS A 63 -3.12 -0.15 15.09
CA LYS A 63 -3.57 -0.81 16.33
C LYS A 63 -5.09 -0.80 16.50
N SER A 64 -5.75 0.18 15.89
CA SER A 64 -7.22 0.37 15.96
C SER A 64 -7.99 -0.42 14.91
N GLN A 65 -7.32 -1.26 14.14
CA GLN A 65 -7.96 -2.04 13.09
C GLN A 65 -8.96 -3.05 13.63
N THR A 66 -10.04 -3.31 12.87
CA THR A 66 -11.02 -4.38 13.17
C THR A 66 -10.42 -5.79 12.96
N TYR A 67 -9.33 -5.88 12.24
CA TYR A 67 -8.58 -7.12 12.03
C TYR A 67 -7.85 -7.54 13.30
N PRO A 68 -7.75 -8.86 13.63
CA PRO A 68 -7.08 -9.33 14.84
C PRO A 68 -5.64 -8.85 14.94
N ILE A 69 -5.34 -8.01 15.93
CA ILE A 69 -4.05 -7.33 16.05
C ILE A 69 -2.88 -8.28 16.31
N GLU A 70 -3.14 -9.45 16.91
CA GLU A 70 -2.16 -10.51 17.12
C GLU A 70 -1.64 -11.14 15.81
N LEU A 71 -2.31 -10.88 14.69
CA LEU A 71 -1.89 -11.30 13.35
C LEU A 71 -1.19 -10.19 12.57
N VAL A 72 -1.03 -9.01 13.17
CA VAL A 72 -0.40 -7.84 12.54
C VAL A 72 0.82 -7.43 13.36
N THR A 73 1.97 -7.39 12.71
CA THR A 73 3.21 -6.90 13.34
C THR A 73 3.70 -5.67 12.61
N THR A 74 3.85 -4.56 13.33
CA THR A 74 4.30 -3.28 12.76
C THR A 74 5.80 -3.13 12.94
N PHE A 75 6.50 -2.97 11.83
CA PHE A 75 7.94 -2.73 11.76
C PHE A 75 8.21 -1.33 11.23
N VAL A 76 9.04 -0.60 11.92
CA VAL A 76 9.51 0.73 11.51
C VAL A 76 11.01 0.69 11.30
N LEU A 77 11.47 1.19 10.17
CA LEU A 77 12.86 1.53 9.96
C LEU A 77 13.04 3.05 10.11
N ALA A 78 13.73 3.47 11.17
CA ALA A 78 14.22 4.83 11.30
C ALA A 78 15.50 4.97 10.46
N ASP A 79 15.35 5.50 9.23
CA ASP A 79 16.42 5.55 8.24
C ASP A 79 17.09 6.92 8.19
N ASN A 80 18.33 7.00 8.67
CA ASN A 80 19.09 8.25 8.74
C ASN A 80 18.36 9.37 9.52
N CYS A 81 17.63 9.02 10.57
CA CYS A 81 16.94 9.97 11.43
C CYS A 81 17.92 10.77 12.28
N THR A 82 17.58 12.04 12.52
CA THR A 82 18.29 12.99 13.40
C THR A 82 17.37 13.53 14.51
N ASP A 83 16.11 13.12 14.52
CA ASP A 83 15.06 13.46 15.46
C ASP A 83 14.65 12.24 16.32
N ALA A 84 13.57 12.34 17.08
CA ALA A 84 13.07 11.28 17.95
C ALA A 84 12.10 10.29 17.25
N THR A 85 12.17 10.12 15.93
CA THR A 85 11.30 9.20 15.16
C THR A 85 11.33 7.77 15.73
N ALA A 86 12.53 7.25 16.05
CA ALA A 86 12.68 5.89 16.56
C ALA A 86 12.03 5.70 17.94
N GLU A 87 12.23 6.66 18.84
CA GLU A 87 11.64 6.68 20.17
C GLU A 87 10.11 6.81 20.11
N ALA A 88 9.60 7.70 19.26
CA ALA A 88 8.18 7.88 19.05
C ALA A 88 7.53 6.58 18.55
N ALA A 89 8.11 5.92 17.53
CA ALA A 89 7.60 4.66 17.01
C ALA A 89 7.60 3.53 18.07
N ARG A 90 8.67 3.43 18.89
CA ARG A 90 8.72 2.46 20.02
C ARG A 90 7.66 2.75 21.06
N GLY A 91 7.47 4.02 21.40
CA GLY A 91 6.45 4.48 22.36
C GLY A 91 5.03 4.08 21.94
N HIS A 92 4.76 4.07 20.64
CA HIS A 92 3.51 3.58 20.06
C HIS A 92 3.47 2.06 19.84
N GLY A 93 4.54 1.31 20.22
CA GLY A 93 4.56 -0.17 20.27
C GLY A 93 4.95 -0.85 18.95
N ALA A 94 5.60 -0.15 18.04
CA ALA A 94 6.21 -0.77 16.88
C ALA A 94 7.57 -1.42 17.21
N ILE A 95 7.94 -2.43 16.42
CA ILE A 95 9.30 -2.98 16.41
C ILE A 95 10.14 -2.08 15.51
N VAL A 96 11.20 -1.48 16.09
CA VAL A 96 11.97 -0.44 15.41
C VAL A 96 13.39 -0.91 15.15
N TYR A 97 13.77 -0.83 13.89
CA TYR A 97 15.16 -0.92 13.43
C TYR A 97 15.68 0.49 13.11
N GLU A 98 16.97 0.68 13.29
CA GLU A 98 17.66 1.93 12.97
C GLU A 98 18.77 1.65 11.96
N ARG A 99 18.90 2.55 10.97
CA ARG A 99 19.95 2.49 9.97
C ARG A 99 20.56 3.87 9.76
N GLN A 100 21.90 3.90 9.73
CA GLN A 100 22.67 5.08 9.35
C GLN A 100 23.53 4.72 8.14
N ASP A 101 23.07 5.06 6.94
CA ASP A 101 23.78 4.81 5.70
C ASP A 101 23.56 5.98 4.73
N THR A 102 24.57 6.83 4.63
CA THR A 102 24.55 8.01 3.77
C THR A 102 24.87 7.73 2.30
N LYS A 103 25.29 6.50 1.97
CA LYS A 103 25.62 6.09 0.60
C LYS A 103 24.40 5.52 -0.13
N HIS A 104 23.57 4.74 0.56
CA HIS A 104 22.40 4.09 0.00
C HIS A 104 21.13 4.75 0.56
N VAL A 105 20.84 5.96 0.11
CA VAL A 105 19.71 6.76 0.55
C VAL A 105 18.52 6.54 -0.36
N GLY A 106 17.32 6.38 0.24
CA GLY A 106 16.05 6.24 -0.49
C GLY A 106 15.20 5.10 0.04
N LYS A 107 13.90 5.20 -0.23
CA LYS A 107 12.89 4.25 0.27
C LYS A 107 13.15 2.80 -0.17
N GLY A 108 13.61 2.60 -1.41
CA GLY A 108 13.94 1.28 -1.91
C GLY A 108 15.07 0.60 -1.12
N TYR A 109 16.14 1.32 -0.79
CA TYR A 109 17.21 0.80 0.07
C TYR A 109 16.73 0.53 1.49
N ALA A 110 15.88 1.41 2.01
CA ALA A 110 15.29 1.29 3.33
C ALA A 110 14.40 0.03 3.43
N LEU A 111 13.51 -0.19 2.46
CA LEU A 111 12.67 -1.38 2.38
C LEU A 111 13.49 -2.66 2.24
N GLY A 112 14.56 -2.65 1.41
CA GLY A 112 15.46 -3.79 1.26
C GLY A 112 16.13 -4.16 2.58
N TYR A 113 16.64 -3.17 3.30
CA TYR A 113 17.24 -3.39 4.62
C TYR A 113 16.22 -3.93 5.63
N LEU A 114 15.04 -3.32 5.70
CA LEU A 114 13.99 -3.71 6.64
C LEU A 114 13.52 -5.16 6.39
N LEU A 115 13.29 -5.54 5.13
CA LEU A 115 12.90 -6.90 4.76
C LEU A 115 13.98 -7.93 5.09
N ALA A 116 15.26 -7.59 4.90
CA ALA A 116 16.38 -8.46 5.26
C ALA A 116 16.40 -8.70 6.78
N ARG A 117 16.30 -7.64 7.60
CA ARG A 117 16.24 -7.74 9.06
C ARG A 117 15.06 -8.56 9.56
N ILE A 118 13.87 -8.36 8.98
CA ILE A 118 12.67 -9.16 9.32
C ILE A 118 12.89 -10.63 8.94
N GLY A 119 13.53 -10.88 7.79
CA GLY A 119 13.86 -12.25 7.37
C GLY A 119 14.83 -12.96 8.32
N GLU A 120 15.83 -12.24 8.84
CA GLU A 120 16.79 -12.77 9.83
C GLU A 120 16.12 -13.06 11.18
N ASP A 121 15.30 -12.15 11.69
CA ASP A 121 14.75 -12.22 13.05
C ASP A 121 13.47 -13.08 13.14
N TYR A 122 12.66 -13.12 12.07
CA TYR A 122 11.33 -13.77 12.05
C TYR A 122 11.18 -14.87 10.99
N GLY A 123 12.10 -14.97 10.05
CA GLY A 123 11.96 -15.93 8.94
C GLY A 123 10.74 -15.65 8.06
N ASP A 124 10.06 -16.69 7.61
CA ASP A 124 8.92 -16.65 6.68
C ASP A 124 7.56 -16.85 7.37
N ILE A 125 7.36 -16.24 8.56
CA ILE A 125 6.10 -16.41 9.33
C ILE A 125 4.94 -15.56 8.80
N PHE A 126 5.23 -14.50 8.03
CA PHE A 126 4.20 -13.60 7.49
C PHE A 126 3.72 -14.08 6.12
N ASP A 127 2.42 -14.00 5.89
CA ASP A 127 1.79 -14.37 4.62
C ASP A 127 1.83 -13.21 3.62
N GLY A 128 1.79 -11.97 4.14
CA GLY A 128 1.83 -10.75 3.34
C GLY A 128 2.54 -9.60 4.05
N TYR A 129 2.98 -8.65 3.24
CA TYR A 129 3.72 -7.46 3.64
C TYR A 129 2.97 -6.22 3.16
N LEU A 130 2.52 -5.38 4.09
CA LEU A 130 1.86 -4.10 3.83
C LEU A 130 2.89 -2.98 3.92
N VAL A 131 2.92 -2.08 2.95
CA VAL A 131 3.87 -0.96 2.90
C VAL A 131 3.13 0.36 3.07
N PHE A 132 3.59 1.19 4.01
CA PHE A 132 3.05 2.52 4.26
C PHE A 132 4.16 3.56 4.40
N ASP A 133 3.84 4.80 4.05
CA ASP A 133 4.60 5.98 4.42
C ASP A 133 4.23 6.40 5.85
N ALA A 134 5.14 7.08 6.54
CA ALA A 134 5.01 7.36 7.97
C ALA A 134 3.85 8.32 8.32
N ASP A 135 3.40 9.09 7.35
CA ASP A 135 2.33 10.08 7.46
C ASP A 135 0.94 9.54 7.09
N ASN A 136 0.81 8.28 6.75
CA ASN A 136 -0.47 7.69 6.38
C ASN A 136 -1.38 7.46 7.59
N ILE A 137 -2.71 7.46 7.37
CA ILE A 137 -3.72 7.08 8.35
C ILE A 137 -4.69 6.08 7.72
N LEU A 138 -4.89 4.95 8.36
CA LEU A 138 -5.73 3.87 7.86
C LEU A 138 -7.17 3.99 8.38
N MET A 139 -8.16 3.71 7.50
CA MET A 139 -9.52 3.46 7.95
C MET A 139 -9.58 2.20 8.84
N PRO A 140 -10.47 2.14 9.84
CA PRO A 140 -10.49 1.06 10.84
C PRO A 140 -10.65 -0.36 10.28
N ASP A 141 -11.24 -0.52 9.11
CA ASP A 141 -11.45 -1.82 8.45
C ASP A 141 -10.46 -2.11 7.30
N TYR A 142 -9.40 -1.29 7.15
CA TYR A 142 -8.46 -1.37 6.04
C TYR A 142 -7.82 -2.76 5.89
N ILE A 143 -7.22 -3.29 6.95
CA ILE A 143 -6.52 -4.58 6.92
C ILE A 143 -7.51 -5.72 6.67
N GLU A 144 -8.70 -5.66 7.26
CA GLU A 144 -9.77 -6.62 7.02
C GLU A 144 -10.15 -6.68 5.53
N ARG A 145 -10.36 -5.51 4.88
CA ARG A 145 -10.66 -5.43 3.45
C ARG A 145 -9.53 -5.93 2.55
N MET A 146 -8.29 -5.63 2.91
CA MET A 146 -7.13 -6.16 2.20
C MET A 146 -7.06 -7.68 2.33
N ASN A 147 -7.28 -8.22 3.53
CA ASN A 147 -7.32 -9.66 3.79
C ASN A 147 -8.44 -10.37 3.01
N GLU A 148 -9.65 -9.80 2.95
CA GLU A 148 -10.76 -10.35 2.18
C GLU A 148 -10.37 -10.62 0.72
N MET A 149 -9.66 -9.68 0.11
CA MET A 149 -9.22 -9.80 -1.28
C MET A 149 -8.01 -10.72 -1.43
N PHE A 150 -7.03 -10.63 -0.51
CA PHE A 150 -5.78 -11.37 -0.58
C PHE A 150 -5.98 -12.86 -0.27
N ALA A 151 -6.74 -13.20 0.76
CA ALA A 151 -7.05 -14.59 1.12
C ALA A 151 -7.85 -15.33 0.04
N GLY A 152 -8.47 -14.60 -0.90
CA GLY A 152 -9.09 -15.18 -2.10
C GLY A 152 -8.12 -15.81 -3.08
N GLY A 153 -6.82 -15.58 -2.93
CA GLY A 153 -5.73 -16.23 -3.67
C GLY A 153 -5.60 -15.82 -5.15
N LYS A 154 -6.40 -14.85 -5.60
CA LYS A 154 -6.35 -14.38 -7.01
C LYS A 154 -5.15 -13.48 -7.27
N TYR A 155 -4.75 -12.66 -6.30
CA TYR A 155 -3.73 -11.63 -6.45
C TYR A 155 -2.61 -11.84 -5.44
N GLU A 156 -1.37 -11.74 -5.92
CA GLU A 156 -0.16 -11.76 -5.09
C GLU A 156 0.29 -10.37 -4.67
N ILE A 157 -0.21 -9.34 -5.38
CA ILE A 157 0.04 -7.93 -5.11
C ILE A 157 -1.29 -7.21 -5.21
N ILE A 158 -1.59 -6.37 -4.22
CA ILE A 158 -2.82 -5.60 -4.16
C ILE A 158 -2.48 -4.16 -3.76
N THR A 159 -2.92 -3.19 -4.54
CA THR A 159 -2.91 -1.78 -4.16
C THR A 159 -4.29 -1.37 -3.64
N SER A 160 -4.37 -0.27 -2.91
CA SER A 160 -5.57 0.15 -2.21
C SER A 160 -6.03 1.57 -2.57
N TYR A 161 -7.10 2.04 -1.96
CA TYR A 161 -7.67 3.35 -2.23
C TYR A 161 -6.95 4.41 -1.41
N ARG A 162 -6.11 5.22 -2.08
CA ARG A 162 -5.44 6.38 -1.50
C ARG A 162 -6.34 7.60 -1.59
N ASN A 163 -6.57 8.26 -0.46
CA ASN A 163 -7.28 9.52 -0.33
C ASN A 163 -6.32 10.57 0.25
N SER A 164 -6.71 11.85 0.25
CA SER A 164 -5.92 12.92 0.87
C SER A 164 -6.57 13.37 2.17
N LYS A 165 -5.77 13.60 3.22
CA LYS A 165 -6.24 14.15 4.50
C LYS A 165 -6.27 15.68 4.52
N ASN A 166 -5.51 16.33 3.64
CA ASN A 166 -5.26 17.79 3.65
C ASN A 166 -5.68 18.51 2.36
N TYR A 167 -6.57 17.94 1.55
CA TYR A 167 -6.97 18.50 0.25
C TYR A 167 -7.55 19.93 0.34
N ALA A 168 -8.02 20.36 1.52
CA ALA A 168 -8.62 21.67 1.73
C ALA A 168 -7.63 22.76 2.17
N ASP A 169 -6.38 22.43 2.46
CA ASP A 169 -5.40 23.35 3.04
C ASP A 169 -4.94 24.41 2.05
N ASN A 170 -4.69 24.02 0.82
CA ASN A 170 -4.27 24.91 -0.25
C ASN A 170 -4.48 24.27 -1.63
N TRP A 171 -4.28 25.06 -2.69
CA TRP A 171 -4.49 24.58 -4.07
C TRP A 171 -3.52 23.47 -4.51
N ILE A 172 -2.33 23.38 -3.92
CA ILE A 172 -1.34 22.33 -4.20
C ILE A 172 -1.83 21.02 -3.60
N SER A 173 -2.21 21.00 -2.33
CA SER A 173 -2.79 19.83 -1.64
C SER A 173 -4.07 19.36 -2.34
N ALA A 174 -4.92 20.31 -2.78
CA ALA A 174 -6.09 19.99 -3.60
C ALA A 174 -5.71 19.30 -4.92
N GLY A 175 -4.64 19.75 -5.56
CA GLY A 175 -4.12 19.14 -6.78
C GLY A 175 -3.65 17.70 -6.57
N TYR A 176 -2.90 17.43 -5.49
CA TYR A 176 -2.51 16.07 -5.10
C TYR A 176 -3.72 15.20 -4.77
N GLY A 177 -4.66 15.70 -3.98
CA GLY A 177 -5.90 14.98 -3.68
C GLY A 177 -6.68 14.58 -4.94
N LEU A 178 -6.81 15.49 -5.92
CA LEU A 178 -7.42 15.16 -7.21
C LEU A 178 -6.63 14.10 -7.99
N ASN A 179 -5.29 14.11 -7.90
CA ASN A 179 -4.45 13.11 -8.54
C ASN A 179 -4.67 11.72 -7.90
N PHE A 180 -4.68 11.63 -6.57
CA PHE A 180 -4.96 10.39 -5.85
C PHE A 180 -6.36 9.84 -6.20
N LEU A 181 -7.37 10.72 -6.23
CA LEU A 181 -8.73 10.35 -6.64
C LEU A 181 -8.78 9.84 -8.08
N ARG A 182 -8.08 10.49 -9.02
CA ARG A 182 -7.99 10.04 -10.40
C ARG A 182 -7.39 8.63 -10.48
N ASP A 183 -6.28 8.41 -9.79
CA ASP A 183 -5.56 7.13 -9.82
C ASP A 183 -6.38 6.01 -9.17
N ALA A 184 -6.98 6.25 -8.03
CA ALA A 184 -7.80 5.28 -7.34
C ALA A 184 -9.16 5.07 -8.03
N CYS A 185 -9.91 6.16 -8.27
CA CYS A 185 -11.30 6.08 -8.75
C CYS A 185 -11.43 5.80 -10.25
N CYS A 186 -10.48 6.23 -11.06
CA CYS A 186 -10.55 6.08 -12.50
C CYS A 186 -9.57 5.02 -12.98
N HIS A 187 -8.27 5.18 -12.73
CA HIS A 187 -7.26 4.31 -13.33
C HIS A 187 -7.29 2.90 -12.73
N ASN A 188 -7.00 2.74 -11.45
CA ASN A 188 -6.91 1.41 -10.83
C ASN A 188 -8.27 0.72 -10.77
N HIS A 189 -9.35 1.45 -10.46
CA HIS A 189 -10.70 0.87 -10.46
C HIS A 189 -11.13 0.38 -11.85
N ALA A 190 -10.96 1.18 -12.91
CA ALA A 190 -11.30 0.75 -14.26
C ALA A 190 -10.45 -0.45 -14.71
N ARG A 191 -9.14 -0.44 -14.46
CA ARG A 191 -8.22 -1.55 -14.76
C ARG A 191 -8.66 -2.84 -14.08
N SER A 192 -9.00 -2.76 -12.79
CA SER A 192 -9.51 -3.89 -12.01
C SER A 192 -10.79 -4.47 -12.62
N LEU A 193 -11.75 -3.60 -13.04
CA LEU A 193 -12.99 -4.02 -13.68
C LEU A 193 -12.78 -4.67 -15.05
N LEU A 194 -11.79 -4.18 -15.81
CA LEU A 194 -11.42 -4.74 -17.12
C LEU A 194 -10.54 -6.00 -17.01
N GLY A 195 -10.18 -6.42 -15.79
CA GLY A 195 -9.32 -7.58 -15.59
C GLY A 195 -7.87 -7.35 -15.99
N THR A 196 -7.44 -6.10 -16.17
CA THR A 196 -6.04 -5.73 -16.43
C THR A 196 -5.30 -5.46 -15.12
N SER A 197 -3.97 -5.41 -15.17
CA SER A 197 -3.16 -5.12 -13.99
C SER A 197 -3.29 -3.66 -13.57
N CYS A 198 -3.40 -3.43 -12.25
CA CYS A 198 -3.30 -2.12 -11.63
C CYS A 198 -1.82 -1.74 -11.46
N PHE A 199 -1.55 -0.58 -10.86
CA PHE A 199 -0.20 -0.14 -10.51
C PHE A 199 -0.12 0.22 -9.03
N VAL A 200 1.06 0.04 -8.45
CA VAL A 200 1.40 0.47 -7.09
C VAL A 200 1.77 1.95 -7.13
N SER A 201 1.43 2.69 -6.09
CA SER A 201 1.68 4.14 -5.98
C SER A 201 2.41 4.46 -4.67
N GLY A 202 3.61 3.91 -4.51
CA GLY A 202 4.52 4.17 -3.39
C GLY A 202 4.09 3.62 -2.04
N THR A 203 2.83 3.75 -1.68
CA THR A 203 2.30 3.42 -0.36
C THR A 203 0.93 2.73 -0.45
N GLY A 204 0.42 2.17 0.65
CA GLY A 204 -0.90 1.53 0.71
C GLY A 204 -1.02 0.30 -0.18
N PHE A 205 0.01 -0.55 -0.24
CA PHE A 205 -0.03 -1.78 -1.01
C PHE A 205 0.42 -2.99 -0.20
N LEU A 206 -0.01 -4.16 -0.65
CA LEU A 206 0.32 -5.45 -0.09
C LEU A 206 0.99 -6.32 -1.15
N PHE A 207 2.02 -7.06 -0.77
CA PHE A 207 2.58 -8.14 -1.57
C PHE A 207 2.78 -9.40 -0.73
N SER A 208 2.69 -10.56 -1.38
CA SER A 208 2.78 -11.87 -0.72
C SER A 208 4.21 -12.24 -0.34
N ARG A 209 4.33 -13.19 0.60
CA ARG A 209 5.58 -13.89 0.89
C ARG A 209 6.20 -14.50 -0.37
N ARG A 210 5.38 -15.02 -1.30
CA ARG A 210 5.87 -15.60 -2.55
C ARG A 210 6.56 -14.54 -3.42
N ILE A 211 5.99 -13.35 -3.51
CA ILE A 211 6.62 -12.22 -4.23
C ILE A 211 7.94 -11.82 -3.54
N LYS A 212 7.93 -11.61 -2.20
CA LYS A 212 9.15 -11.32 -1.43
C LYS A 212 10.27 -12.32 -1.75
N ASN A 213 9.95 -13.60 -1.69
CA ASN A 213 10.95 -14.66 -1.91
C ASN A 213 11.40 -14.73 -3.39
N LYS A 214 10.49 -14.48 -4.34
CA LYS A 214 10.80 -14.43 -5.78
C LYS A 214 11.82 -13.35 -6.13
N ILE A 215 11.65 -12.14 -5.55
CA ILE A 215 12.54 -11.01 -5.81
C ILE A 215 13.82 -11.04 -4.97
N GLY A 216 13.94 -11.99 -4.02
CA GLY A 216 15.13 -12.15 -3.19
C GLY A 216 15.40 -10.99 -2.23
N GLY A 217 14.37 -10.26 -1.81
CA GLY A 217 14.43 -8.99 -1.09
C GLY A 217 14.00 -7.82 -1.99
N TRP A 218 14.04 -6.60 -1.46
CA TRP A 218 13.67 -5.41 -2.26
C TRP A 218 14.88 -4.87 -3.02
N THR A 219 14.86 -4.98 -4.34
CA THR A 219 16.00 -4.63 -5.22
C THR A 219 15.74 -3.37 -6.07
N TYR A 220 14.60 -2.73 -5.88
CA TYR A 220 14.17 -1.53 -6.60
C TYR A 220 14.67 -0.28 -5.85
N HIS A 221 15.62 0.45 -6.46
CA HIS A 221 16.34 1.55 -5.77
C HIS A 221 16.24 2.89 -6.49
N MET A 222 15.48 2.98 -7.58
CA MET A 222 15.27 4.24 -8.29
C MET A 222 14.37 5.19 -7.47
N LEU A 223 14.32 6.45 -7.85
CA LEU A 223 13.44 7.45 -7.21
C LEU A 223 11.95 7.05 -7.27
N SER A 224 11.58 6.27 -8.28
CA SER A 224 10.23 5.73 -8.45
C SER A 224 10.29 4.20 -8.34
N GLU A 225 10.70 3.69 -7.18
CA GLU A 225 10.87 2.27 -6.88
C GLU A 225 9.57 1.48 -7.06
N ASP A 226 8.44 2.13 -6.81
CA ASP A 226 7.08 1.61 -6.97
C ASP A 226 6.71 1.36 -8.44
N ILE A 227 7.12 2.26 -9.34
CA ILE A 227 6.93 2.09 -10.78
C ILE A 227 7.84 0.98 -11.29
N GLU A 228 9.10 0.94 -10.84
CA GLU A 228 10.05 -0.12 -11.17
C GLU A 228 9.52 -1.49 -10.72
N PHE A 229 9.08 -1.60 -9.48
CA PHE A 229 8.43 -2.81 -8.94
C PHE A 229 7.19 -3.20 -9.76
N THR A 230 6.31 -2.23 -10.04
CA THR A 230 5.10 -2.45 -10.83
C THR A 230 5.44 -3.02 -12.23
N ALA A 231 6.38 -2.39 -12.92
CA ALA A 231 6.78 -2.79 -14.27
C ALA A 231 7.39 -4.19 -14.29
N ASP A 232 8.30 -4.50 -13.35
CA ASP A 232 8.93 -5.81 -13.23
C ASP A 232 7.89 -6.90 -12.96
N GLN A 233 6.98 -6.69 -12.01
CA GLN A 233 5.99 -7.70 -11.68
C GLN A 233 4.99 -7.93 -12.82
N ILE A 234 4.53 -6.89 -13.51
CA ILE A 234 3.62 -7.02 -14.66
C ILE A 234 4.32 -7.74 -15.82
N THR A 235 5.56 -7.39 -16.15
CA THR A 235 6.32 -8.05 -17.22
C THR A 235 6.66 -9.49 -16.89
N SER A 236 6.74 -9.83 -15.59
CA SER A 236 6.87 -11.20 -15.08
C SER A 236 5.54 -11.97 -15.04
N GLY A 237 4.45 -11.42 -15.57
CA GLY A 237 3.13 -12.06 -15.64
C GLY A 237 2.31 -12.01 -14.34
N VAL A 238 2.71 -11.21 -13.35
CA VAL A 238 1.96 -11.03 -12.11
C VAL A 238 0.88 -9.95 -12.32
N GLN A 239 -0.37 -10.30 -12.01
CA GLN A 239 -1.46 -9.35 -12.04
C GLN A 239 -1.58 -8.63 -10.70
N ILE A 240 -1.53 -7.30 -10.70
CA ILE A 240 -1.75 -6.46 -9.53
C ILE A 240 -3.23 -6.15 -9.40
N GLY A 241 -3.82 -6.46 -8.23
CA GLY A 241 -5.20 -6.17 -7.90
C GLY A 241 -5.39 -4.77 -7.30
N PHE A 242 -6.64 -4.31 -7.22
CA PHE A 242 -7.01 -3.06 -6.56
C PHE A 242 -8.15 -3.29 -5.57
N CYS A 243 -7.87 -3.08 -4.27
CA CYS A 243 -8.86 -3.15 -3.21
C CYS A 243 -9.48 -1.77 -2.96
N ARG A 244 -10.60 -1.51 -3.64
CA ARG A 244 -11.30 -0.23 -3.50
C ARG A 244 -11.88 0.01 -2.11
N ALA A 245 -12.19 -1.07 -1.37
CA ALA A 245 -12.80 -0.97 -0.05
C ALA A 245 -11.78 -0.66 1.07
N ALA A 246 -10.50 -0.93 0.84
CA ALA A 246 -9.43 -0.59 1.75
C ALA A 246 -8.98 0.85 1.48
N GLU A 247 -9.40 1.78 2.32
CA GLU A 247 -9.11 3.21 2.19
C GLU A 247 -8.11 3.67 3.25
N PHE A 248 -7.16 4.48 2.84
CA PHE A 248 -6.24 5.19 3.72
C PHE A 248 -6.05 6.64 3.26
N PHE A 249 -5.58 7.47 4.16
CA PHE A 249 -5.35 8.89 3.93
C PHE A 249 -3.87 9.21 3.93
N ASP A 250 -3.48 10.12 3.05
CA ASP A 250 -2.12 10.57 2.81
C ASP A 250 -2.04 12.10 2.67
N GLU A 251 -0.86 12.69 2.79
CA GLU A 251 -0.64 14.14 2.62
C GLU A 251 -0.32 14.56 1.19
#